data_addef3be7c8db3d09dff822f096cb9d9
#
_entry.id   addef3be7c8db3d09dff822f096cb9d9
#
_cell.length_a   1.000
_cell.length_b   1.000
_cell.length_c   1.000
_cell.angle_alpha   90.00
_cell.angle_beta   90.00
_cell.angle_gamma   90.00
#
_symmetry.space_group_name_H-M   'P 1'
#
loop_
_entity.id
_entity.type
_entity.pdbx_description
1 polymer ?
#
loop_
_entity_poly.entity_id
_entity_poly.type
_entity_poly.pdbx_seq_one_letter_code
_entity_poly.pdbx_strand_id
1 'polypeptide(L)'
;IFYDKLTALDGKTVTVKGEITDISYTGSDTCRLSVNGTVGGVKGRLTFYADDIEYDYYDNIVATVKVSRIKDSINFKSEQYNRPKGVFLQGSTAESIEVTGGGNTILRSIMHYRDKMFMLINDIIGGDEGGFAAAMLCGDKTELSKQTKLTVYRSGIGHIFSVSGTHVVIISAMIGWLMQKLSKDKRVIFAVQTVVIWAFAVFAGFSVSVVRAAVMLTLVTAAPLLYRRPDPANTLCLCAVVILTLSPYAAADSSFLLSFTAAFVISVVCPKAAALVKGEGILYSLERQAVNAVTILLCTMPVQLMFFSEISLVAPLSNILLVPVCTLALGLTVITAVTGG
;
A
#
# COMPACT_ATOMS: atom_id res chain seq x y z
N ILE A 1 -13.44 13.10 -21.33
CA ILE A 1 -13.54 12.21 -22.52
C ILE A 1 -13.39 10.73 -22.13
N PHE A 2 -12.41 10.34 -21.32
CA PHE A 2 -12.18 8.94 -20.91
C PHE A 2 -13.19 8.48 -19.86
N TYR A 3 -13.42 9.30 -18.86
CA TYR A 3 -14.41 9.11 -17.79
C TYR A 3 -15.82 8.96 -18.34
N ASP A 4 -16.22 9.82 -19.25
CA ASP A 4 -17.56 9.83 -19.82
C ASP A 4 -17.87 8.55 -20.60
N LYS A 5 -16.85 8.01 -21.31
CA LYS A 5 -16.99 6.73 -22.04
C LYS A 5 -17.22 5.54 -21.13
N LEU A 6 -16.50 5.46 -20.00
CA LEU A 6 -16.66 4.37 -19.04
C LEU A 6 -17.99 4.50 -18.27
N THR A 7 -18.36 5.70 -17.86
CA THR A 7 -19.63 5.93 -17.15
C THR A 7 -20.86 5.70 -18.03
N ALA A 8 -20.73 5.79 -19.35
CA ALA A 8 -21.79 5.44 -20.31
C ALA A 8 -22.07 3.92 -20.39
N LEU A 9 -21.23 3.08 -19.78
CA LEU A 9 -21.41 1.64 -19.69
C LEU A 9 -22.20 1.21 -18.44
N ASP A 10 -22.60 2.14 -17.58
CA ASP A 10 -23.34 1.87 -16.36
C ASP A 10 -24.62 1.05 -16.64
N GLY A 11 -24.79 -0.03 -15.89
CA GLY A 11 -25.92 -0.95 -16.01
C GLY A 11 -25.87 -1.91 -17.22
N LYS A 12 -24.83 -1.82 -18.06
CA LYS A 12 -24.68 -2.68 -19.25
C LYS A 12 -23.84 -3.91 -18.96
N THR A 13 -24.12 -4.99 -19.69
CA THR A 13 -23.23 -6.15 -19.77
C THR A 13 -22.16 -5.85 -20.82
N VAL A 14 -20.88 -5.93 -20.42
CA VAL A 14 -19.73 -5.58 -21.26
C VAL A 14 -18.70 -6.69 -21.26
N THR A 15 -17.96 -6.81 -22.35
CA THR A 15 -16.80 -7.70 -22.42
C THR A 15 -15.59 -7.00 -21.84
N VAL A 16 -14.93 -7.67 -20.89
CA VAL A 16 -13.69 -7.27 -20.24
C VAL A 16 -12.58 -8.15 -20.76
N LYS A 17 -11.52 -7.56 -21.29
CA LYS A 17 -10.32 -8.27 -21.74
C LYS A 17 -9.13 -7.70 -21.04
N GLY A 18 -8.37 -8.53 -20.33
CA GLY A 18 -7.20 -8.05 -19.61
C GLY A 18 -6.55 -9.10 -18.76
N GLU A 19 -5.60 -8.64 -17.96
CA GLU A 19 -4.76 -9.44 -17.10
C GLU A 19 -5.26 -9.33 -15.65
N ILE A 20 -5.34 -10.47 -14.94
CA ILE A 20 -5.71 -10.52 -13.53
C ILE A 20 -4.55 -9.96 -12.71
N THR A 21 -4.78 -8.86 -12.01
CA THR A 21 -3.75 -8.20 -11.18
C THR A 21 -3.84 -8.55 -9.71
N ASP A 22 -5.01 -8.96 -9.24
CA ASP A 22 -5.23 -9.32 -7.84
C ASP A 22 -6.40 -10.29 -7.71
N ILE A 23 -6.29 -11.24 -6.80
CA ILE A 23 -7.31 -12.24 -6.47
C ILE A 23 -7.55 -12.19 -4.98
N SER A 24 -8.79 -12.00 -4.55
CA SER A 24 -9.18 -11.99 -3.13
C SER A 24 -10.36 -12.93 -2.93
N TYR A 25 -10.20 -13.94 -2.09
CA TYR A 25 -11.26 -14.89 -1.76
C TYR A 25 -12.26 -14.25 -0.82
N THR A 26 -13.56 -14.38 -1.11
CA THR A 26 -14.65 -13.71 -0.37
C THR A 26 -15.62 -14.72 0.27
N GLY A 27 -15.21 -15.96 0.43
CA GLY A 27 -16.00 -17.06 0.97
C GLY A 27 -15.50 -18.37 0.41
N SER A 28 -16.26 -19.47 0.63
CA SER A 28 -15.86 -20.80 0.15
C SER A 28 -15.94 -20.95 -1.37
N ASP A 29 -16.81 -20.19 -2.05
CA ASP A 29 -17.17 -20.49 -3.45
C ASP A 29 -17.11 -19.27 -4.37
N THR A 30 -16.64 -18.12 -3.89
CA THR A 30 -16.52 -16.90 -4.72
C THR A 30 -15.21 -16.18 -4.50
N CYS A 31 -14.58 -15.76 -5.58
CA CYS A 31 -13.42 -14.90 -5.57
C CYS A 31 -13.73 -13.53 -6.20
N ARG A 32 -13.02 -12.53 -5.75
CA ARG A 32 -13.03 -11.18 -6.30
C ARG A 32 -11.80 -10.99 -7.16
N LEU A 33 -11.99 -10.78 -8.45
CA LEU A 33 -10.93 -10.58 -9.42
C LEU A 33 -10.75 -9.09 -9.72
N SER A 34 -9.52 -8.61 -9.72
CA SER A 34 -9.14 -7.28 -10.20
C SER A 34 -8.42 -7.42 -11.53
N VAL A 35 -9.00 -6.89 -12.59
CA VAL A 35 -8.49 -7.03 -13.96
C VAL A 35 -8.08 -5.67 -14.51
N ASN A 36 -6.89 -5.61 -15.09
CA ASN A 36 -6.39 -4.44 -15.77
C ASN A 36 -6.35 -4.69 -17.28
N GLY A 37 -7.10 -3.90 -18.04
CA GLY A 37 -7.19 -4.13 -19.49
C GLY A 37 -8.20 -3.22 -20.17
N THR A 38 -9.04 -3.79 -21.01
CA THR A 38 -10.11 -3.06 -21.73
C THR A 38 -11.48 -3.49 -21.25
N VAL A 39 -12.30 -2.53 -20.87
CA VAL A 39 -13.69 -2.69 -20.42
C VAL A 39 -14.58 -2.07 -21.48
N GLY A 40 -15.33 -2.90 -22.22
CA GLY A 40 -16.17 -2.40 -23.34
C GLY A 40 -15.39 -1.61 -24.39
N GLY A 41 -14.12 -1.99 -24.67
CA GLY A 41 -13.25 -1.31 -25.64
C GLY A 41 -12.51 -0.08 -25.10
N VAL A 42 -12.70 0.29 -23.83
CA VAL A 42 -12.01 1.42 -23.17
C VAL A 42 -11.00 0.88 -22.17
N LYS A 43 -9.77 1.37 -22.20
CA LYS A 43 -8.72 0.94 -21.27
C LYS A 43 -9.07 1.33 -19.84
N GLY A 44 -8.98 0.39 -18.89
CA GLY A 44 -9.33 0.67 -17.49
C GLY A 44 -9.10 -0.54 -16.59
N ARG A 45 -9.33 -0.34 -15.30
CA ARG A 45 -9.33 -1.40 -14.30
C ARG A 45 -10.76 -1.68 -13.86
N LEU A 46 -11.13 -2.95 -13.78
CA LEU A 46 -12.41 -3.41 -13.27
C LEU A 46 -12.20 -4.45 -12.18
N THR A 47 -13.05 -4.40 -11.16
CA THR A 47 -13.12 -5.44 -10.14
C THR A 47 -14.51 -6.05 -10.18
N PHE A 48 -14.59 -7.38 -10.23
CA PHE A 48 -15.85 -8.13 -10.27
C PHE A 48 -15.73 -9.45 -9.51
N TYR A 49 -16.85 -10.12 -9.30
CA TYR A 49 -16.91 -11.42 -8.61
C TYR A 49 -16.96 -12.55 -9.64
N ALA A 50 -16.32 -13.65 -9.31
CA ALA A 50 -16.34 -14.87 -10.10
C ALA A 50 -16.54 -16.07 -9.18
N ASP A 51 -17.11 -17.17 -9.71
CA ASP A 51 -17.13 -18.43 -9.02
C ASP A 51 -15.70 -18.95 -8.88
N ASP A 52 -15.44 -19.75 -7.83
CA ASP A 52 -14.11 -20.28 -7.53
C ASP A 52 -13.72 -21.37 -8.55
N ILE A 53 -13.25 -20.89 -9.71
CA ILE A 53 -12.57 -21.70 -10.70
C ILE A 53 -11.09 -21.33 -10.58
N GLU A 54 -10.18 -22.25 -10.85
CA GLU A 54 -8.72 -22.08 -10.77
C GLU A 54 -8.22 -20.92 -11.65
N TYR A 55 -8.32 -19.68 -11.14
CA TYR A 55 -7.69 -18.50 -11.75
C TYR A 55 -6.32 -18.29 -11.13
N ASP A 56 -5.38 -17.85 -11.94
CA ASP A 56 -4.04 -17.53 -11.47
C ASP A 56 -3.69 -16.06 -11.70
N TYR A 57 -2.75 -15.55 -10.92
CA TYR A 57 -2.23 -14.19 -11.08
C TYR A 57 -1.64 -13.99 -12.48
N TYR A 58 -1.93 -12.85 -13.06
CA TYR A 58 -1.45 -12.46 -14.39
C TYR A 58 -1.96 -13.34 -15.54
N ASP A 59 -3.04 -14.11 -15.33
CA ASP A 59 -3.75 -14.73 -16.42
C ASP A 59 -4.47 -13.70 -17.27
N ASN A 60 -4.40 -13.90 -18.59
CA ASN A 60 -5.18 -13.13 -19.53
C ASN A 60 -6.58 -13.74 -19.63
N ILE A 61 -7.59 -12.94 -19.37
CA ILE A 61 -8.98 -13.38 -19.40
C ILE A 61 -9.84 -12.53 -20.33
N VAL A 62 -10.89 -13.18 -20.82
CA VAL A 62 -12.02 -12.54 -21.47
C VAL A 62 -13.27 -12.87 -20.65
N ALA A 63 -13.88 -11.87 -20.06
CA ALA A 63 -15.04 -12.05 -19.20
C ALA A 63 -16.20 -11.18 -19.65
N THR A 64 -17.42 -11.71 -19.51
CA THR A 64 -18.66 -10.95 -19.73
C THR A 64 -19.24 -10.59 -18.37
N VAL A 65 -19.30 -9.30 -18.08
CA VAL A 65 -19.64 -8.79 -16.75
C VAL A 65 -20.63 -7.64 -16.85
N LYS A 66 -21.68 -7.68 -16.03
CA LYS A 66 -22.58 -6.53 -15.86
C LYS A 66 -21.92 -5.50 -14.97
N VAL A 67 -21.70 -4.30 -15.46
CA VAL A 67 -21.00 -3.24 -14.73
C VAL A 67 -21.96 -2.22 -14.16
N SER A 68 -21.61 -1.66 -13.01
CA SER A 68 -22.34 -0.58 -12.36
C SER A 68 -21.38 0.47 -11.81
N ARG A 69 -21.87 1.69 -11.66
CA ARG A 69 -21.10 2.75 -10.99
C ARG A 69 -20.83 2.39 -9.55
N ILE A 70 -19.64 2.77 -9.08
CA ILE A 70 -19.29 2.68 -7.68
C ILE A 70 -20.16 3.68 -6.93
N LYS A 71 -20.95 3.19 -5.97
CA LYS A 71 -21.80 4.03 -5.12
C LYS A 71 -21.06 4.41 -3.86
N ASP A 72 -21.20 5.66 -3.44
CA ASP A 72 -20.71 6.12 -2.14
C ASP A 72 -21.53 5.48 -1.02
N SER A 73 -20.85 5.09 0.04
CA SER A 73 -21.48 4.67 1.29
C SER A 73 -21.64 5.87 2.24
N ILE A 74 -22.47 5.73 3.28
CA ILE A 74 -22.75 6.79 4.26
C ILE A 74 -21.44 7.32 4.89
N ASN A 75 -20.47 6.44 5.12
CA ASN A 75 -19.22 6.76 5.84
C ASN A 75 -17.98 6.80 4.95
N PHE A 76 -18.10 6.55 3.64
CA PHE A 76 -16.94 6.47 2.75
C PHE A 76 -17.27 6.87 1.31
N LYS A 77 -16.54 7.85 0.80
CA LYS A 77 -16.65 8.34 -0.58
C LYS A 77 -15.93 7.39 -1.54
N SER A 78 -16.57 6.29 -1.85
CA SER A 78 -16.01 5.20 -2.65
C SER A 78 -15.64 5.63 -4.07
N GLU A 79 -16.45 6.47 -4.71
CA GLU A 79 -16.15 7.00 -6.05
C GLU A 79 -14.88 7.85 -6.03
N GLN A 80 -14.80 8.80 -5.10
CA GLN A 80 -13.65 9.68 -4.97
C GLN A 80 -12.36 8.94 -4.63
N TYR A 81 -12.45 7.85 -3.87
CA TYR A 81 -11.31 7.00 -3.50
C TYR A 81 -10.82 6.11 -4.65
N ASN A 82 -11.71 5.59 -5.48
CA ASN A 82 -11.38 4.64 -6.54
C ASN A 82 -11.03 5.31 -7.88
N ARG A 83 -11.60 6.49 -8.14
CA ARG A 83 -11.40 7.24 -9.39
C ARG A 83 -9.92 7.50 -9.73
N PRO A 84 -9.06 7.95 -8.80
CA PRO A 84 -7.64 8.16 -9.09
C PRO A 84 -6.86 6.85 -9.36
N LYS A 85 -7.40 5.72 -8.91
CA LYS A 85 -6.83 4.38 -9.15
C LYS A 85 -7.23 3.79 -10.50
N GLY A 86 -7.98 4.56 -11.29
CA GLY A 86 -8.49 4.12 -12.59
C GLY A 86 -9.65 3.14 -12.50
N VAL A 87 -10.27 2.98 -11.32
CA VAL A 87 -11.45 2.13 -11.12
C VAL A 87 -12.68 3.02 -11.08
N PHE A 88 -13.46 2.98 -12.15
CA PHE A 88 -14.65 3.82 -12.31
C PHE A 88 -15.95 3.02 -12.19
N LEU A 89 -15.85 1.72 -12.43
CA LEU A 89 -16.97 0.80 -12.45
C LEU A 89 -16.63 -0.41 -11.57
N GLN A 90 -17.66 -1.00 -11.00
CA GLN A 90 -17.60 -2.28 -10.30
C GLN A 90 -18.46 -3.27 -11.08
N GLY A 91 -17.93 -4.46 -11.33
CA GLY A 91 -18.67 -5.55 -11.92
C GLY A 91 -19.47 -6.33 -10.88
N SER A 92 -20.60 -6.87 -11.30
CA SER A 92 -21.30 -7.95 -10.59
C SER A 92 -20.57 -9.29 -10.77
N THR A 93 -21.21 -10.40 -10.41
CA THR A 93 -20.71 -11.74 -10.77
C THR A 93 -20.63 -11.87 -12.29
N ALA A 94 -19.52 -12.42 -12.77
CA ALA A 94 -19.33 -12.62 -14.20
C ALA A 94 -20.28 -13.70 -14.73
N GLU A 95 -20.84 -13.45 -15.92
CA GLU A 95 -21.72 -14.43 -16.61
C GLU A 95 -20.90 -15.51 -17.31
N SER A 96 -19.73 -15.14 -17.82
CA SER A 96 -18.78 -16.08 -18.45
C SER A 96 -17.34 -15.56 -18.30
N ILE A 97 -16.39 -16.45 -18.09
CA ILE A 97 -14.97 -16.14 -18.03
C ILE A 97 -14.22 -17.21 -18.84
N GLU A 98 -13.39 -16.75 -19.76
CA GLU A 98 -12.49 -17.59 -20.52
C GLU A 98 -11.04 -17.18 -20.22
N VAL A 99 -10.20 -18.14 -19.79
CA VAL A 99 -8.77 -17.92 -19.63
C VAL A 99 -8.10 -18.12 -21.00
N THR A 100 -7.53 -17.07 -21.54
CA THR A 100 -6.95 -17.08 -22.90
C THR A 100 -5.44 -17.32 -22.93
N GLY A 101 -4.79 -17.30 -21.78
CA GLY A 101 -3.38 -17.60 -21.66
C GLY A 101 -2.75 -17.08 -20.37
N GLY A 102 -1.57 -17.60 -20.04
CA GLY A 102 -0.79 -17.18 -18.89
C GLY A 102 0.06 -15.96 -19.18
N GLY A 103 0.16 -15.07 -18.18
CA GLY A 103 0.95 -13.85 -18.23
C GLY A 103 2.39 -14.01 -17.71
N ASN A 104 2.91 -12.96 -17.11
CA ASN A 104 4.31 -12.89 -16.67
C ASN A 104 4.62 -13.89 -15.55
N THR A 105 5.39 -14.93 -15.88
CA THR A 105 5.75 -16.02 -14.95
C THR A 105 6.54 -15.52 -13.72
N ILE A 106 7.36 -14.48 -13.86
CA ILE A 106 8.16 -13.94 -12.73
C ILE A 106 7.24 -13.26 -11.73
N LEU A 107 6.34 -12.39 -12.20
CA LEU A 107 5.38 -11.70 -11.34
C LEU A 107 4.44 -12.70 -10.66
N ARG A 108 3.96 -13.69 -11.40
CA ARG A 108 3.15 -14.80 -10.86
C ARG A 108 3.87 -15.53 -9.72
N SER A 109 5.13 -15.91 -9.91
CA SER A 109 5.91 -16.58 -8.87
C SER A 109 6.08 -15.73 -7.60
N ILE A 110 6.22 -14.41 -7.74
CA ILE A 110 6.30 -13.50 -6.59
C ILE A 110 4.97 -13.46 -5.85
N MET A 111 3.83 -13.42 -6.54
CA MET A 111 2.51 -13.42 -5.90
C MET A 111 2.22 -14.74 -5.20
N HIS A 112 2.53 -15.88 -5.81
CA HIS A 112 2.44 -17.18 -5.13
C HIS A 112 3.34 -17.27 -3.90
N TYR A 113 4.56 -16.70 -3.98
CA TYR A 113 5.43 -16.63 -2.81
C TYR A 113 4.83 -15.76 -1.70
N ARG A 114 4.18 -14.63 -2.05
CA ARG A 114 3.43 -13.79 -1.10
C ARG A 114 2.33 -14.59 -0.40
N ASP A 115 1.52 -15.31 -1.16
CA ASP A 115 0.41 -16.10 -0.60
C ASP A 115 0.92 -17.26 0.27
N LYS A 116 2.00 -17.91 -0.15
CA LYS A 116 2.69 -18.92 0.66
C LYS A 116 3.22 -18.34 1.98
N MET A 117 3.80 -17.14 1.95
CA MET A 117 4.26 -16.43 3.16
C MET A 117 3.08 -16.06 4.06
N PHE A 118 1.97 -15.62 3.49
CA PHE A 118 0.76 -15.31 4.23
C PHE A 118 0.24 -16.55 4.99
N MET A 119 0.11 -17.68 4.30
CA MET A 119 -0.31 -18.95 4.93
C MET A 119 0.69 -19.39 6.01
N LEU A 120 1.98 -19.38 5.72
CA LEU A 120 3.02 -19.78 6.67
C LEU A 120 2.96 -18.97 7.98
N ILE A 121 2.85 -17.64 7.87
CA ILE A 121 2.77 -16.76 9.05
C ILE A 121 1.50 -17.04 9.85
N ASN A 122 0.39 -17.21 9.16
CA ASN A 122 -0.89 -17.51 9.79
C ASN A 122 -0.88 -18.86 10.49
N ASP A 123 -0.25 -19.88 9.91
CA ASP A 123 -0.12 -21.22 10.49
C ASP A 123 0.82 -21.26 11.71
N ILE A 124 1.95 -20.53 11.64
CA ILE A 124 2.93 -20.51 12.76
C ILE A 124 2.37 -19.77 13.98
N ILE A 125 1.76 -18.60 13.77
CA ILE A 125 1.30 -17.74 14.87
C ILE A 125 -0.13 -18.16 15.30
N GLY A 126 -1.00 -18.44 14.31
CA GLY A 126 -2.39 -18.82 14.52
C GLY A 126 -3.30 -17.68 14.96
N GLY A 127 -4.62 -17.92 14.89
CA GLY A 127 -5.64 -17.00 15.40
C GLY A 127 -5.64 -15.60 14.73
N ASP A 128 -6.28 -14.64 15.40
CA ASP A 128 -6.34 -13.24 14.96
C ASP A 128 -4.95 -12.58 14.93
N GLU A 129 -4.02 -13.03 15.79
CA GLU A 129 -2.64 -12.54 15.84
C GLU A 129 -1.86 -12.93 14.58
N GLY A 130 -2.02 -14.16 14.11
CA GLY A 130 -1.43 -14.63 12.86
C GLY A 130 -1.97 -13.87 11.67
N GLY A 131 -3.30 -13.72 11.59
CA GLY A 131 -3.94 -12.88 10.58
C GLY A 131 -3.47 -11.41 10.62
N PHE A 132 -3.22 -10.87 11.82
CA PHE A 132 -2.69 -9.51 11.98
C PHE A 132 -1.25 -9.40 11.44
N ALA A 133 -0.37 -10.33 11.80
CA ALA A 133 1.03 -10.35 11.36
C ALA A 133 1.12 -10.54 9.82
N ALA A 134 0.32 -11.46 9.28
CA ALA A 134 0.23 -11.71 7.85
C ALA A 134 -0.33 -10.49 7.09
N ALA A 135 -1.37 -9.83 7.62
CA ALA A 135 -1.92 -8.60 7.05
C ALA A 135 -0.90 -7.45 7.06
N MET A 136 -0.08 -7.34 8.09
CA MET A 136 0.99 -6.34 8.15
C MET A 136 2.02 -6.54 7.05
N LEU A 137 2.44 -7.78 6.77
CA LEU A 137 3.48 -8.06 5.78
C LEU A 137 2.95 -8.08 4.35
N CYS A 138 1.83 -8.76 4.12
CA CYS A 138 1.29 -9.02 2.79
C CYS A 138 0.21 -8.01 2.35
N GLY A 139 -0.36 -7.25 3.31
CA GLY A 139 -1.44 -6.29 3.05
C GLY A 139 -2.83 -6.93 2.92
N ASP A 140 -2.92 -8.25 3.01
CA ASP A 140 -4.18 -8.99 2.95
C ASP A 140 -4.84 -9.07 4.33
N LYS A 141 -6.12 -8.76 4.38
CA LYS A 141 -6.94 -8.67 5.61
C LYS A 141 -8.02 -9.73 5.69
N THR A 142 -7.99 -10.72 4.81
CA THR A 142 -9.05 -11.73 4.70
C THR A 142 -9.26 -12.48 5.99
N GLU A 143 -8.20 -12.96 6.62
CA GLU A 143 -8.23 -13.76 7.85
C GLU A 143 -8.50 -12.95 9.14
N LEU A 144 -8.53 -11.61 9.04
CA LEU A 144 -8.84 -10.80 10.22
C LEU A 144 -10.31 -10.77 10.54
N SER A 145 -10.65 -10.96 11.81
CA SER A 145 -12.03 -10.82 12.29
C SER A 145 -12.57 -9.40 12.07
N LYS A 146 -13.87 -9.26 11.87
CA LYS A 146 -14.52 -7.95 11.73
C LYS A 146 -14.27 -7.08 12.96
N GLN A 147 -14.21 -7.68 14.14
CA GLN A 147 -14.00 -6.99 15.40
C GLN A 147 -12.57 -6.39 15.45
N THR A 148 -11.55 -7.19 15.11
CA THR A 148 -10.15 -6.74 15.08
C THR A 148 -9.96 -5.62 14.05
N LYS A 149 -10.54 -5.76 12.85
CA LYS A 149 -10.54 -4.68 11.85
C LYS A 149 -11.10 -3.37 12.41
N LEU A 150 -12.29 -3.40 13.03
CA LEU A 150 -12.93 -2.21 13.59
C LEU A 150 -12.08 -1.60 14.72
N THR A 151 -11.53 -2.41 15.62
CA THR A 151 -10.71 -1.96 16.73
C THR A 151 -9.46 -1.21 16.22
N VAL A 152 -8.78 -1.77 15.25
CA VAL A 152 -7.57 -1.17 14.66
C VAL A 152 -7.89 0.12 13.89
N TYR A 153 -9.00 0.18 13.16
CA TYR A 153 -9.40 1.42 12.50
C TYR A 153 -9.78 2.51 13.51
N ARG A 154 -10.52 2.19 14.57
CA ARG A 154 -10.92 3.14 15.62
C ARG A 154 -9.75 3.63 16.45
N SER A 155 -8.74 2.81 16.68
CA SER A 155 -7.51 3.24 17.36
C SER A 155 -6.62 4.17 16.51
N GLY A 156 -6.94 4.36 15.21
CA GLY A 156 -6.19 5.25 14.32
C GLY A 156 -4.91 4.63 13.75
N ILE A 157 -4.66 3.34 14.00
CA ILE A 157 -3.50 2.59 13.45
C ILE A 157 -3.85 1.77 12.22
N GLY A 158 -5.03 1.98 11.63
CA GLY A 158 -5.48 1.25 10.43
C GLY A 158 -4.53 1.32 9.23
N HIS A 159 -3.66 2.34 9.18
CA HIS A 159 -2.63 2.48 8.17
C HIS A 159 -1.53 1.40 8.24
N ILE A 160 -1.37 0.72 9.39
CA ILE A 160 -0.42 -0.39 9.58
C ILE A 160 -0.82 -1.62 8.75
N PHE A 161 -2.13 -1.84 8.54
CA PHE A 161 -2.64 -2.93 7.70
C PHE A 161 -2.43 -2.73 6.20
N SER A 162 -2.12 -1.55 5.75
CA SER A 162 -1.67 -1.36 4.39
C SER A 162 -0.16 -1.46 4.38
N VAL A 163 0.40 -2.25 3.46
CA VAL A 163 1.85 -2.26 3.28
C VAL A 163 2.29 -0.81 3.09
N SER A 164 3.01 -0.28 4.08
CA SER A 164 3.31 1.14 4.20
C SER A 164 4.75 1.46 3.79
N GLY A 165 5.03 2.75 3.63
CA GLY A 165 6.40 3.20 3.41
C GLY A 165 7.37 2.79 4.51
N THR A 166 6.90 2.62 5.75
CA THR A 166 7.71 2.17 6.89
C THR A 166 8.28 0.77 6.67
N HIS A 167 7.50 -0.14 6.06
CA HIS A 167 7.97 -1.49 5.69
C HIS A 167 9.17 -1.43 4.75
N VAL A 168 9.07 -0.60 3.71
CA VAL A 168 10.16 -0.41 2.74
C VAL A 168 11.40 0.17 3.40
N VAL A 169 11.23 1.13 4.31
CA VAL A 169 12.33 1.76 5.08
C VAL A 169 13.03 0.72 5.94
N ILE A 170 12.30 -0.12 6.68
CA ILE A 170 12.86 -1.16 7.55
C ILE A 170 13.64 -2.17 6.72
N ILE A 171 13.04 -2.70 5.65
CA ILE A 171 13.70 -3.67 4.77
C ILE A 171 14.97 -3.05 4.15
N SER A 172 14.87 -1.83 3.65
CA SER A 172 16.02 -1.11 3.08
C SER A 172 17.14 -0.91 4.12
N ALA A 173 16.78 -0.55 5.36
CA ALA A 173 17.76 -0.36 6.44
C ALA A 173 18.44 -1.69 6.82
N MET A 174 17.67 -2.78 6.94
CA MET A 174 18.21 -4.12 7.24
C MET A 174 19.20 -4.58 6.15
N ILE A 175 18.81 -4.46 4.89
CA ILE A 175 19.68 -4.82 3.75
C ILE A 175 20.90 -3.92 3.68
N GLY A 176 20.71 -2.60 3.88
CA GLY A 176 21.82 -1.65 3.91
C GLY A 176 22.84 -1.95 4.99
N TRP A 177 22.37 -2.28 6.21
CA TRP A 177 23.22 -2.68 7.32
C TRP A 177 23.99 -3.98 7.03
N LEU A 178 23.31 -4.99 6.47
CA LEU A 178 23.92 -6.25 6.09
C LEU A 178 24.97 -6.05 4.99
N MET A 179 24.63 -5.30 3.96
CA MET A 179 25.53 -5.05 2.83
C MET A 179 26.76 -4.24 3.21
N GLN A 180 26.65 -3.30 4.17
CA GLN A 180 27.82 -2.57 4.69
C GLN A 180 28.83 -3.48 5.41
N LYS A 181 28.39 -4.64 5.94
CA LYS A 181 29.31 -5.66 6.52
C LYS A 181 29.96 -6.52 5.43
N LEU A 182 29.27 -6.76 4.32
CA LEU A 182 29.72 -7.66 3.26
C LEU A 182 30.54 -6.91 2.19
N SER A 183 30.27 -5.64 1.93
CA SER A 183 30.93 -4.85 0.91
C SER A 183 31.20 -3.43 1.37
N LYS A 184 32.36 -2.88 0.95
CA LYS A 184 32.72 -1.47 1.15
C LYS A 184 32.36 -0.61 -0.06
N ASP A 185 31.99 -1.24 -1.20
CA ASP A 185 31.64 -0.51 -2.42
C ASP A 185 30.20 0.02 -2.33
N LYS A 186 30.07 1.33 -2.27
CA LYS A 186 28.79 2.01 -2.20
C LYS A 186 27.87 1.72 -3.42
N ARG A 187 28.47 1.42 -4.60
CA ARG A 187 27.71 1.07 -5.81
C ARG A 187 27.03 -0.28 -5.65
N VAL A 188 27.73 -1.27 -5.09
CA VAL A 188 27.19 -2.60 -4.83
C VAL A 188 26.07 -2.51 -3.78
N ILE A 189 26.29 -1.77 -2.68
CA ILE A 189 25.27 -1.55 -1.65
C ILE A 189 24.02 -0.93 -2.26
N PHE A 190 24.17 0.14 -3.04
CA PHE A 190 23.06 0.81 -3.72
C PHE A 190 22.29 -0.13 -4.66
N ALA A 191 23.03 -0.88 -5.50
CA ALA A 191 22.42 -1.79 -6.46
C ALA A 191 21.57 -2.87 -5.77
N VAL A 192 22.13 -3.52 -4.74
CA VAL A 192 21.42 -4.56 -3.98
C VAL A 192 20.21 -3.97 -3.25
N GLN A 193 20.36 -2.84 -2.55
CA GLN A 193 19.25 -2.18 -1.87
C GLN A 193 18.13 -1.83 -2.87
N THR A 194 18.49 -1.26 -4.01
CA THR A 194 17.50 -0.88 -5.05
C THR A 194 16.74 -2.10 -5.56
N VAL A 195 17.44 -3.20 -5.88
CA VAL A 195 16.80 -4.44 -6.33
C VAL A 195 15.84 -4.97 -5.27
N VAL A 196 16.24 -5.02 -4.00
CA VAL A 196 15.39 -5.53 -2.91
C VAL A 196 14.19 -4.62 -2.67
N ILE A 197 14.36 -3.30 -2.69
CA ILE A 197 13.27 -2.33 -2.53
C ILE A 197 12.22 -2.52 -3.63
N TRP A 198 12.63 -2.65 -4.88
CA TRP A 198 11.70 -2.82 -6.00
C TRP A 198 11.10 -4.23 -6.06
N ALA A 199 11.84 -5.27 -5.66
CA ALA A 199 11.29 -6.61 -5.49
C ALA A 199 10.18 -6.63 -4.42
N PHE A 200 10.39 -5.92 -3.31
CA PHE A 200 9.35 -5.74 -2.30
C PHE A 200 8.16 -4.91 -2.82
N ALA A 201 8.39 -3.93 -3.68
CA ALA A 201 7.28 -3.18 -4.30
C ALA A 201 6.40 -4.08 -5.18
N VAL A 202 7.00 -5.03 -5.90
CA VAL A 202 6.26 -6.08 -6.65
C VAL A 202 5.49 -6.97 -5.68
N PHE A 203 6.16 -7.49 -4.64
CA PHE A 203 5.55 -8.33 -3.59
C PHE A 203 4.32 -7.65 -2.95
N ALA A 204 4.40 -6.34 -2.70
CA ALA A 204 3.30 -5.54 -2.16
C ALA A 204 2.24 -5.11 -3.21
N GLY A 205 2.26 -5.69 -4.42
CA GLY A 205 1.30 -5.42 -5.48
C GLY A 205 1.36 -3.98 -6.01
N PHE A 206 2.54 -3.32 -5.98
CA PHE A 206 2.72 -1.92 -6.40
C PHE A 206 1.76 -0.94 -5.71
N SER A 207 1.45 -1.17 -4.44
CA SER A 207 0.62 -0.21 -3.70
C SER A 207 1.23 1.19 -3.78
N VAL A 208 0.38 2.22 -3.94
CA VAL A 208 0.82 3.62 -4.15
C VAL A 208 1.76 4.09 -3.04
N SER A 209 1.53 3.65 -1.80
CA SER A 209 2.36 3.97 -0.63
C SER A 209 3.77 3.39 -0.73
N VAL A 210 3.85 2.12 -1.16
CA VAL A 210 5.12 1.40 -1.33
C VAL A 210 5.92 1.96 -2.50
N VAL A 211 5.28 2.21 -3.64
CA VAL A 211 5.95 2.80 -4.82
C VAL A 211 6.59 4.14 -4.48
N ARG A 212 5.89 5.00 -3.72
CA ARG A 212 6.46 6.27 -3.28
C ARG A 212 7.69 6.09 -2.39
N ALA A 213 7.57 5.21 -1.39
CA ALA A 213 8.69 4.92 -0.52
C ALA A 213 9.88 4.32 -1.29
N ALA A 214 9.62 3.45 -2.26
CA ALA A 214 10.64 2.86 -3.13
C ALA A 214 11.35 3.94 -3.95
N VAL A 215 10.61 4.86 -4.59
CA VAL A 215 11.19 5.98 -5.34
C VAL A 215 12.02 6.88 -4.41
N MET A 216 11.46 7.30 -3.27
CA MET A 216 12.15 8.16 -2.31
C MET A 216 13.44 7.51 -1.78
N LEU A 217 13.38 6.24 -1.38
CA LEU A 217 14.55 5.51 -0.88
C LEU A 217 15.60 5.30 -1.96
N THR A 218 15.19 5.01 -3.19
CA THR A 218 16.12 4.91 -4.32
C THR A 218 16.87 6.24 -4.53
N LEU A 219 16.18 7.38 -4.45
CA LEU A 219 16.81 8.71 -4.56
C LEU A 219 17.74 9.01 -3.37
N VAL A 220 17.32 8.68 -2.14
CA VAL A 220 18.13 8.88 -0.93
C VAL A 220 19.40 8.03 -0.96
N THR A 221 19.27 6.76 -1.35
CA THR A 221 20.42 5.83 -1.43
C THR A 221 21.34 6.11 -2.61
N ALA A 222 20.82 6.74 -3.69
CA ALA A 222 21.64 7.22 -4.82
C ALA A 222 22.44 8.49 -4.50
N ALA A 223 21.98 9.35 -3.61
CA ALA A 223 22.59 10.63 -3.31
C ALA A 223 24.09 10.57 -2.96
N PRO A 224 24.57 9.61 -2.12
CA PRO A 224 25.99 9.43 -1.83
C PRO A 224 26.85 9.06 -3.03
N LEU A 225 26.27 8.39 -4.05
CA LEU A 225 26.98 8.06 -5.30
C LEU A 225 27.20 9.30 -6.17
N LEU A 226 26.29 10.28 -6.04
CA LEU A 226 26.35 11.57 -6.75
C LEU A 226 27.10 12.64 -5.94
N TYR A 227 27.77 12.25 -4.84
CA TYR A 227 28.44 13.18 -3.93
C TYR A 227 27.51 14.29 -3.40
N ARG A 228 26.22 13.99 -3.26
CA ARG A 228 25.18 14.91 -2.75
C ARG A 228 24.72 14.47 -1.37
N ARG A 229 24.37 15.46 -0.54
CA ARG A 229 23.62 15.20 0.71
C ARG A 229 22.14 15.14 0.36
N PRO A 230 21.41 14.09 0.75
CA PRO A 230 19.97 14.03 0.50
C PRO A 230 19.28 15.12 1.32
N ASP A 231 18.53 15.97 0.65
CA ASP A 231 17.62 16.92 1.27
C ASP A 231 16.21 16.34 1.22
N PRO A 232 15.53 16.16 2.38
CA PRO A 232 14.21 15.50 2.42
C PRO A 232 13.15 16.23 1.60
N ALA A 233 13.15 17.58 1.61
CA ALA A 233 12.16 18.37 0.88
C ALA A 233 12.37 18.25 -0.64
N ASN A 234 13.61 18.38 -1.11
CA ASN A 234 13.96 18.21 -2.52
C ASN A 234 13.67 16.77 -3.00
N THR A 235 13.99 15.77 -2.18
CA THR A 235 13.69 14.36 -2.49
C THR A 235 12.19 14.14 -2.62
N LEU A 236 11.38 14.72 -1.72
CA LEU A 236 9.93 14.64 -1.77
C LEU A 236 9.36 15.32 -3.03
N CYS A 237 9.83 16.51 -3.36
CA CYS A 237 9.41 17.23 -4.56
C CYS A 237 9.76 16.45 -5.85
N LEU A 238 10.98 15.90 -5.94
CA LEU A 238 11.39 15.10 -7.09
C LEU A 238 10.55 13.82 -7.21
N CYS A 239 10.27 13.16 -6.08
CA CYS A 239 9.38 12.00 -6.04
C CYS A 239 7.97 12.35 -6.52
N ALA A 240 7.42 13.50 -6.10
CA ALA A 240 6.12 13.98 -6.57
C ALA A 240 6.12 14.20 -8.09
N VAL A 241 7.14 14.85 -8.63
CA VAL A 241 7.27 15.07 -10.08
C VAL A 241 7.29 13.74 -10.83
N VAL A 242 8.11 12.78 -10.40
CA VAL A 242 8.20 11.46 -11.04
C VAL A 242 6.84 10.76 -11.03
N ILE A 243 6.16 10.70 -9.88
CA ILE A 243 4.89 9.98 -9.77
C ILE A 243 3.79 10.69 -10.59
N LEU A 244 3.69 12.02 -10.52
CA LEU A 244 2.67 12.77 -11.25
C LEU A 244 2.90 12.78 -12.76
N THR A 245 4.14 12.65 -13.21
CA THR A 245 4.45 12.47 -14.63
C THR A 245 3.99 11.10 -15.14
N LEU A 246 4.18 10.04 -14.33
CA LEU A 246 3.76 8.69 -14.68
C LEU A 246 2.24 8.49 -14.53
N SER A 247 1.63 9.14 -13.55
CA SER A 247 0.20 9.05 -13.25
C SER A 247 -0.36 10.39 -12.76
N PRO A 248 -0.83 11.27 -13.66
CA PRO A 248 -1.37 12.59 -13.26
C PRO A 248 -2.57 12.50 -12.32
N TYR A 249 -3.36 11.43 -12.42
CA TYR A 249 -4.52 11.19 -11.54
C TYR A 249 -4.13 10.91 -10.09
N ALA A 250 -2.87 10.55 -9.82
CA ALA A 250 -2.39 10.34 -8.46
C ALA A 250 -2.51 11.60 -7.59
N ALA A 251 -2.54 12.80 -8.17
CA ALA A 251 -2.77 14.05 -7.45
C ALA A 251 -4.10 14.09 -6.69
N ALA A 252 -5.10 13.34 -7.13
CA ALA A 252 -6.40 13.22 -6.47
C ALA A 252 -6.54 11.96 -5.59
N ASP A 253 -5.49 11.12 -5.53
CA ASP A 253 -5.49 9.90 -4.72
C ASP A 253 -5.30 10.23 -3.23
N SER A 254 -6.21 9.72 -2.39
CA SER A 254 -6.14 9.88 -0.92
C SER A 254 -4.82 9.38 -0.35
N SER A 255 -4.32 8.24 -0.86
CA SER A 255 -3.05 7.66 -0.42
C SER A 255 -1.87 8.53 -0.80
N PHE A 256 -1.89 9.17 -1.98
CA PHE A 256 -0.89 10.14 -2.40
C PHE A 256 -0.92 11.37 -1.49
N LEU A 257 -2.08 12.02 -1.37
CA LEU A 257 -2.23 13.25 -0.61
C LEU A 257 -1.86 13.06 0.87
N LEU A 258 -2.39 12.03 1.53
CA LEU A 258 -2.09 11.77 2.94
C LEU A 258 -0.60 11.51 3.19
N SER A 259 0.03 10.71 2.36
CA SER A 259 1.43 10.36 2.59
C SER A 259 2.39 11.47 2.19
N PHE A 260 2.11 12.24 1.11
CA PHE A 260 2.95 13.41 0.78
C PHE A 260 2.79 14.50 1.82
N THR A 261 1.56 14.76 2.31
CA THR A 261 1.32 15.68 3.42
C THR A 261 2.06 15.23 4.67
N ALA A 262 1.93 13.96 5.06
CA ALA A 262 2.64 13.43 6.23
C ALA A 262 4.17 13.52 6.06
N ALA A 263 4.73 13.13 4.91
CA ALA A 263 6.15 13.21 4.64
C ALA A 263 6.67 14.66 4.65
N PHE A 264 5.92 15.59 4.09
CA PHE A 264 6.23 17.02 4.15
C PHE A 264 6.22 17.53 5.59
N VAL A 265 5.18 17.22 6.34
CA VAL A 265 5.06 17.62 7.74
C VAL A 265 6.21 17.05 8.57
N ILE A 266 6.53 15.77 8.44
CA ILE A 266 7.64 15.14 9.15
C ILE A 266 8.99 15.78 8.78
N SER A 267 9.19 16.10 7.51
CA SER A 267 10.47 16.59 7.01
C SER A 267 10.69 18.09 7.24
N VAL A 268 9.63 18.90 7.22
CA VAL A 268 9.73 20.36 7.20
C VAL A 268 9.09 21.00 8.42
N VAL A 269 7.91 20.52 8.84
CA VAL A 269 7.13 21.16 9.92
C VAL A 269 7.54 20.63 11.29
N CYS A 270 7.63 19.31 11.46
CA CYS A 270 7.99 18.68 12.72
C CYS A 270 9.35 19.14 13.30
N PRO A 271 10.43 19.31 12.51
CA PRO A 271 11.68 19.84 13.05
C PRO A 271 11.54 21.24 13.65
N LYS A 272 10.70 22.08 13.03
CA LYS A 272 10.42 23.44 13.53
C LYS A 272 9.55 23.42 14.77
N ALA A 273 8.50 22.59 14.79
CA ALA A 273 7.64 22.42 15.95
C ALA A 273 8.42 21.81 17.14
N ALA A 274 9.23 20.80 16.89
CA ALA A 274 10.07 20.17 17.91
C ALA A 274 11.15 21.11 18.48
N ALA A 275 11.58 22.13 17.74
CA ALA A 275 12.53 23.13 18.23
C ALA A 275 11.92 24.07 19.29
N LEU A 276 10.59 24.11 19.41
CA LEU A 276 9.90 24.86 20.46
C LEU A 276 9.99 24.17 21.83
N VAL A 277 10.20 22.87 21.85
CA VAL A 277 10.40 22.09 23.08
C VAL A 277 11.86 22.19 23.48
N LYS A 278 12.13 22.64 24.72
CA LYS A 278 13.47 22.80 25.24
C LYS A 278 13.65 21.86 26.43
N GLY A 279 14.79 21.18 26.53
CA GLY A 279 15.11 20.30 27.64
C GLY A 279 16.07 19.18 27.23
N GLU A 280 16.34 18.30 28.17
CA GLU A 280 17.18 17.11 27.97
C GLU A 280 16.57 15.91 28.70
N GLY A 281 16.94 14.69 28.26
CA GLY A 281 16.52 13.45 28.92
C GLY A 281 15.27 12.79 28.29
N ILE A 282 14.76 11.79 29.01
CA ILE A 282 13.66 10.92 28.50
C ILE A 282 12.36 11.70 28.37
N LEU A 283 12.04 12.57 29.35
CA LEU A 283 10.81 13.36 29.33
C LEU A 283 10.78 14.32 28.13
N TYR A 284 11.91 14.97 27.83
CA TYR A 284 12.07 15.81 26.65
C TYR A 284 11.84 15.02 25.34
N SER A 285 12.36 13.78 25.27
CA SER A 285 12.13 12.92 24.10
C SER A 285 10.67 12.57 23.92
N LEU A 286 9.94 12.29 25.00
CA LEU A 286 8.50 12.01 24.97
C LEU A 286 7.68 13.24 24.57
N GLU A 287 7.98 14.41 25.15
CA GLU A 287 7.33 15.68 24.78
C GLU A 287 7.53 15.99 23.29
N ARG A 288 8.73 15.80 22.78
CA ARG A 288 9.04 16.00 21.36
C ARG A 288 8.27 15.03 20.45
N GLN A 289 8.16 13.77 20.86
CA GLN A 289 7.35 12.79 20.12
C GLN A 289 5.86 13.15 20.14
N ALA A 290 5.34 13.62 21.29
CA ALA A 290 3.96 14.06 21.40
C ALA A 290 3.68 15.29 20.52
N VAL A 291 4.56 16.29 20.52
CA VAL A 291 4.46 17.46 19.64
C VAL A 291 4.46 17.05 18.17
N ASN A 292 5.36 16.15 17.77
CA ASN A 292 5.40 15.64 16.40
C ASN A 292 4.10 14.91 16.03
N ALA A 293 3.59 14.02 16.89
CA ALA A 293 2.37 13.28 16.65
C ALA A 293 1.14 14.19 16.49
N VAL A 294 1.00 15.20 17.38
CA VAL A 294 -0.06 16.21 17.29
C VAL A 294 0.08 17.06 16.03
N THR A 295 1.31 17.48 15.69
CA THR A 295 1.58 18.27 14.48
C THR A 295 1.18 17.50 13.22
N ILE A 296 1.54 16.21 13.14
CA ILE A 296 1.17 15.34 12.01
C ILE A 296 -0.35 15.21 11.93
N LEU A 297 -1.03 14.96 13.06
CA LEU A 297 -2.48 14.84 13.10
C LEU A 297 -3.16 16.11 12.59
N LEU A 298 -2.81 17.27 13.14
CA LEU A 298 -3.41 18.55 12.77
C LEU A 298 -3.19 18.90 11.29
N CYS A 299 -1.99 18.67 10.77
CA CYS A 299 -1.67 18.97 9.38
C CYS A 299 -2.29 17.97 8.39
N THR A 300 -2.48 16.70 8.78
CA THR A 300 -3.12 15.68 7.92
C THR A 300 -4.64 15.68 8.04
N MET A 301 -5.20 16.24 9.11
CA MET A 301 -6.63 16.28 9.38
C MET A 301 -7.48 16.84 8.22
N PRO A 302 -7.14 17.98 7.56
CA PRO A 302 -7.91 18.48 6.44
C PRO A 302 -8.02 17.49 5.29
N VAL A 303 -6.90 16.81 4.98
CA VAL A 303 -6.87 15.77 3.91
C VAL A 303 -7.67 14.55 4.33
N GLN A 304 -7.59 14.14 5.61
CA GLN A 304 -8.41 13.02 6.11
C GLN A 304 -9.89 13.33 5.99
N LEU A 305 -10.35 14.53 6.38
CA LEU A 305 -11.75 14.93 6.29
C LEU A 305 -12.29 15.01 4.85
N MET A 306 -11.42 15.21 3.85
CA MET A 306 -11.84 15.17 2.45
C MET A 306 -12.30 13.79 2.00
N PHE A 307 -11.69 12.73 2.54
CA PHE A 307 -11.91 11.35 2.08
C PHE A 307 -12.64 10.47 3.09
N PHE A 308 -12.47 10.72 4.38
CA PHE A 308 -13.01 9.92 5.46
C PHE A 308 -13.93 10.78 6.34
N SER A 309 -15.06 10.24 6.71
CA SER A 309 -16.05 10.94 7.54
C SER A 309 -15.69 10.92 9.03
N GLU A 310 -14.70 10.14 9.42
CA GLU A 310 -14.31 9.94 10.82
C GLU A 310 -12.80 10.18 10.99
N ILE A 311 -12.44 10.81 12.12
CA ILE A 311 -11.06 11.01 12.55
C ILE A 311 -10.91 10.42 13.95
N SER A 312 -9.86 9.62 14.14
CA SER A 312 -9.49 9.13 15.47
C SER A 312 -8.66 10.16 16.22
N LEU A 313 -9.24 10.77 17.26
CA LEU A 313 -8.51 11.68 18.16
C LEU A 313 -7.51 10.94 19.06
N VAL A 314 -7.66 9.62 19.19
CA VAL A 314 -6.75 8.76 19.97
C VAL A 314 -5.51 8.40 19.16
N ALA A 315 -5.52 8.60 17.83
CA ALA A 315 -4.43 8.24 16.94
C ALA A 315 -3.03 8.73 17.37
N PRO A 316 -2.82 9.97 17.87
CA PRO A 316 -1.49 10.40 18.30
C PRO A 316 -0.93 9.53 19.43
N LEU A 317 -1.76 9.19 20.43
CA LEU A 317 -1.37 8.35 21.55
C LEU A 317 -1.12 6.90 21.09
N SER A 318 -2.03 6.36 20.29
CA SER A 318 -1.89 5.02 19.71
C SER A 318 -0.63 4.90 18.87
N ASN A 319 -0.30 5.91 18.06
CA ASN A 319 0.88 5.91 17.22
C ASN A 319 2.18 5.92 18.05
N ILE A 320 2.24 6.70 19.13
CA ILE A 320 3.42 6.73 20.00
C ILE A 320 3.65 5.38 20.67
N LEU A 321 2.58 4.70 21.11
CA LEU A 321 2.68 3.45 21.86
C LEU A 321 2.76 2.21 20.95
N LEU A 322 1.87 2.13 19.96
CA LEU A 322 1.69 0.90 19.18
C LEU A 322 2.57 0.82 17.94
N VAL A 323 2.90 1.94 17.28
CA VAL A 323 3.74 1.88 16.07
C VAL A 323 5.12 1.30 16.34
N PRO A 324 5.84 1.61 17.43
CA PRO A 324 7.10 0.96 17.73
C PRO A 324 6.96 -0.56 17.95
N VAL A 325 5.90 -0.99 18.65
CA VAL A 325 5.62 -2.41 18.88
C VAL A 325 5.31 -3.13 17.56
N CYS A 326 4.45 -2.55 16.74
CA CYS A 326 4.13 -3.09 15.41
C CYS A 326 5.36 -3.14 14.49
N THR A 327 6.26 -2.15 14.60
CA THR A 327 7.52 -2.12 13.84
C THR A 327 8.44 -3.28 14.23
N LEU A 328 8.56 -3.56 15.53
CA LEU A 328 9.31 -4.71 16.03
C LEU A 328 8.65 -6.03 15.60
N ALA A 329 7.34 -6.15 15.75
CA ALA A 329 6.58 -7.31 15.32
C ALA A 329 6.78 -7.58 13.82
N LEU A 330 6.72 -6.52 12.99
CA LEU A 330 7.00 -6.64 11.56
C LEU A 330 8.42 -7.15 11.28
N GLY A 331 9.41 -6.61 11.97
CA GLY A 331 10.81 -7.08 11.83
C GLY A 331 10.96 -8.56 12.16
N LEU A 332 10.34 -9.03 13.23
CA LEU A 332 10.31 -10.44 13.61
C LEU A 332 9.55 -11.27 12.56
N THR A 333 8.40 -10.82 12.09
CA THR A 333 7.63 -11.50 11.05
C THR A 333 8.42 -11.65 9.75
N VAL A 334 9.20 -10.63 9.34
CA VAL A 334 10.09 -10.73 8.17
C VAL A 334 11.20 -11.77 8.41
N ILE A 335 11.79 -11.81 9.59
CA ILE A 335 12.81 -12.82 9.93
C ILE A 335 12.21 -14.22 9.90
N THR A 336 11.05 -14.44 10.54
CA THR A 336 10.33 -15.73 10.52
C THR A 336 10.00 -16.15 9.09
N ALA A 337 9.49 -15.23 8.26
CA ALA A 337 9.17 -15.49 6.87
C ALA A 337 10.40 -15.92 6.04
N VAL A 338 11.58 -15.35 6.33
CA VAL A 338 12.83 -15.68 5.61
C VAL A 338 13.47 -16.97 6.12
N THR A 339 13.38 -17.24 7.41
CA THR A 339 13.99 -18.43 8.02
C THR A 339 13.11 -19.68 7.94
N GLY A 340 11.83 -19.52 7.65
CA GLY A 340 10.87 -20.62 7.58
C GLY A 340 10.29 -21.05 8.92
N GLY A 341 10.44 -20.22 9.94
CA GLY A 341 9.99 -20.47 11.32
C GLY A 341 11.15 -20.85 12.23
#